data_888db4514556f24c7fc78b137f3a41d0
#
_entry.id   888db4514556f24c7fc78b137f3a41d0
#
_cell.length_a   1.000
_cell.length_b   1.000
_cell.length_c   1.000
_cell.angle_alpha   90.00
_cell.angle_beta   90.00
_cell.angle_gamma   90.00
#
_symmetry.space_group_name_H-M   'P 1'
#
loop_
_entity.id
_entity.type
_entity.pdbx_description
1 polymer ?
#
loop_
_entity_poly.entity_id
_entity_poly.type
_entity_poly.pdbx_seq_one_letter_code
_entity_poly.pdbx_strand_id
1 'polypeptide(L)'
;MTPPADHPPVAEPKIGVLLINLGTPDAPEARAVRRYLAEFLGDPRVIEIPKLAWKPILHGIVLRTRPRKSAEAYNQIWTNEGSPLRVIAHRQAEALRARLPGLSIHYAMRYGHPGIAAALDKMIGEGCTRILAAPLYPQYCAATTATANDAVFGALARMRWQPAIRTLPPYYDDPLYIDALAANLSRQLGSLDFEPERLLLSFHGMPVRTLELGDPYHCHCQKTARLLGEVLSRDVDVSFQSKFGRAKWLEPATDATLATYPKQGVRRVAIAAPGFSADCIETLEELGIRGRDTFKQAGGEAFALLDCLNDSPESIFMLERLIERELAGWLPAE
;
A
#
# COMPACT_ATOMS: atom_id res chain seq x y z
N MET A 1 -33.01 -7.77 -27.72
CA MET A 1 -33.21 -9.09 -28.36
C MET A 1 -33.44 -10.10 -27.24
N THR A 2 -34.49 -10.91 -27.31
CA THR A 2 -34.72 -11.99 -26.36
C THR A 2 -33.80 -13.15 -26.74
N PRO A 3 -33.00 -13.73 -25.85
CA PRO A 3 -32.17 -14.89 -26.19
C PRO A 3 -33.02 -16.10 -26.57
N PRO A 4 -32.51 -17.07 -27.34
CA PRO A 4 -33.17 -18.32 -27.62
C PRO A 4 -33.63 -19.03 -26.32
N ALA A 5 -34.71 -19.80 -26.38
CA ALA A 5 -35.32 -20.43 -25.22
C ALA A 5 -34.37 -21.42 -24.48
N ASP A 6 -33.41 -21.99 -25.19
CA ASP A 6 -32.39 -22.91 -24.68
C ASP A 6 -31.03 -22.25 -24.39
N HIS A 7 -30.96 -20.92 -24.50
CA HIS A 7 -29.73 -20.18 -24.19
C HIS A 7 -29.48 -20.15 -22.70
N PRO A 8 -28.25 -20.42 -22.23
CA PRO A 8 -27.89 -20.25 -20.83
C PRO A 8 -28.19 -18.82 -20.34
N PRO A 9 -28.53 -18.63 -19.05
CA PRO A 9 -28.74 -17.29 -18.50
C PRO A 9 -27.54 -16.38 -18.77
N VAL A 10 -27.78 -15.22 -19.37
CA VAL A 10 -26.77 -14.19 -19.56
C VAL A 10 -26.93 -13.18 -18.44
N ALA A 11 -25.88 -13.06 -17.60
CA ALA A 11 -25.87 -12.06 -16.57
C ALA A 11 -25.78 -10.64 -17.19
N GLU A 12 -26.47 -9.67 -16.58
CA GLU A 12 -26.31 -8.26 -16.99
C GLU A 12 -24.85 -7.84 -16.84
N PRO A 13 -24.27 -7.20 -17.90
CA PRO A 13 -22.89 -6.75 -17.84
C PRO A 13 -22.66 -5.73 -16.72
N LYS A 14 -21.76 -6.03 -15.81
CA LYS A 14 -21.37 -5.14 -14.72
C LYS A 14 -19.99 -4.56 -14.94
N ILE A 15 -19.75 -3.40 -14.32
CA ILE A 15 -18.43 -2.80 -14.18
C ILE A 15 -17.93 -3.10 -12.79
N GLY A 16 -16.71 -3.61 -12.69
CA GLY A 16 -16.07 -3.92 -11.43
C GLY A 16 -14.88 -3.02 -11.12
N VAL A 17 -14.58 -2.87 -9.85
CA VAL A 17 -13.36 -2.24 -9.34
C VAL A 17 -12.71 -3.19 -8.35
N LEU A 18 -11.45 -3.53 -8.59
CA LEU A 18 -10.65 -4.35 -7.70
C LEU A 18 -9.56 -3.51 -7.04
N LEU A 19 -9.78 -3.13 -5.79
CA LEU A 19 -8.77 -2.47 -4.96
C LEU A 19 -7.68 -3.48 -4.61
N ILE A 20 -6.42 -3.16 -4.86
CA ILE A 20 -5.31 -4.09 -4.61
C ILE A 20 -4.33 -3.47 -3.63
N ASN A 21 -4.07 -4.16 -2.51
CA ASN A 21 -3.05 -3.80 -1.56
C ASN A 21 -2.00 -4.92 -1.41
N LEU A 22 -0.88 -4.63 -0.73
CA LEU A 22 0.28 -5.53 -0.64
C LEU A 22 -0.08 -6.89 -0.05
N GLY A 23 -0.76 -6.87 1.06
CA GLY A 23 -1.13 -8.07 1.77
C GLY A 23 -0.54 -8.19 3.16
N THR A 24 -0.99 -9.22 3.83
CA THR A 24 -0.70 -9.47 5.23
C THR A 24 -0.89 -10.97 5.52
N PRO A 25 -0.24 -11.54 6.57
CA PRO A 25 -0.52 -12.92 6.96
C PRO A 25 -1.98 -13.10 7.43
N ASP A 26 -2.50 -14.32 7.36
CA ASP A 26 -3.86 -14.65 7.80
C ASP A 26 -4.03 -14.51 9.32
N ALA A 27 -2.92 -14.68 10.07
CA ALA A 27 -2.87 -14.65 11.51
C ALA A 27 -1.47 -14.24 11.99
N PRO A 28 -1.31 -13.69 13.21
CA PRO A 28 -0.02 -13.20 13.70
C PRO A 28 0.91 -14.32 14.20
N GLU A 29 0.62 -15.59 13.89
CA GLU A 29 1.50 -16.71 14.29
C GLU A 29 2.59 -16.99 13.25
N ALA A 30 3.72 -17.52 13.73
CA ALA A 30 4.89 -17.81 12.92
C ALA A 30 4.61 -18.70 11.69
N ARG A 31 3.61 -19.61 11.77
CA ARG A 31 3.22 -20.48 10.65
C ARG A 31 2.52 -19.69 9.54
N ALA A 32 1.59 -18.81 9.89
CA ALA A 32 0.88 -17.96 8.95
C ALA A 32 1.83 -16.92 8.32
N VAL A 33 2.64 -16.27 9.15
CA VAL A 33 3.68 -15.34 8.71
C VAL A 33 4.69 -16.01 7.78
N ARG A 34 5.07 -17.27 8.03
CA ARG A 34 5.96 -18.02 7.14
C ARG A 34 5.36 -18.23 5.75
N ARG A 35 4.06 -18.55 5.64
CA ARG A 35 3.38 -18.70 4.33
C ARG A 35 3.38 -17.37 3.57
N TYR A 36 2.99 -16.30 4.25
CA TYR A 36 3.01 -14.96 3.70
C TYR A 36 4.40 -14.54 3.21
N LEU A 37 5.43 -14.70 4.04
CA LEU A 37 6.81 -14.37 3.67
C LEU A 37 7.34 -15.24 2.52
N ALA A 38 6.91 -16.50 2.41
CA ALA A 38 7.32 -17.36 1.31
C ALA A 38 6.77 -16.86 -0.04
N GLU A 39 5.54 -16.39 -0.05
CA GLU A 39 4.91 -15.80 -1.23
C GLU A 39 5.55 -14.44 -1.56
N PHE A 40 5.63 -13.54 -0.60
CA PHE A 40 6.17 -12.19 -0.76
C PHE A 40 7.63 -12.18 -1.19
N LEU A 41 8.50 -12.86 -0.46
CA LEU A 41 9.94 -12.91 -0.76
C LEU A 41 10.28 -13.89 -1.90
N GLY A 42 9.32 -14.70 -2.33
CA GLY A 42 9.45 -15.56 -3.51
C GLY A 42 9.22 -14.82 -4.84
N ASP A 43 8.68 -13.61 -4.79
CA ASP A 43 8.40 -12.80 -5.98
C ASP A 43 9.69 -12.19 -6.56
N PRO A 44 9.99 -12.41 -7.84
CA PRO A 44 11.18 -11.83 -8.49
C PRO A 44 11.12 -10.31 -8.63
N ARG A 45 9.93 -9.68 -8.55
CA ARG A 45 9.78 -8.21 -8.50
C ARG A 45 10.20 -7.63 -7.15
N VAL A 46 10.11 -8.43 -6.08
CA VAL A 46 10.50 -8.02 -4.72
C VAL A 46 11.96 -8.34 -4.47
N ILE A 47 12.38 -9.54 -4.86
CA ILE A 47 13.77 -9.98 -4.71
C ILE A 47 14.35 -10.28 -6.09
N GLU A 48 15.09 -9.34 -6.63
CA GLU A 48 15.70 -9.39 -7.97
C GLU A 48 16.99 -10.23 -8.01
N ILE A 49 17.00 -11.35 -7.28
CA ILE A 49 18.07 -12.34 -7.30
C ILE A 49 17.62 -13.53 -8.14
N PRO A 50 18.48 -14.13 -8.99
CA PRO A 50 18.13 -15.31 -9.77
C PRO A 50 17.50 -16.41 -8.89
N LYS A 51 16.35 -16.94 -9.30
CA LYS A 51 15.53 -17.88 -8.50
C LYS A 51 16.33 -19.08 -7.99
N LEU A 52 17.27 -19.60 -8.81
CA LEU A 52 18.10 -20.75 -8.42
C LEU A 52 19.03 -20.43 -7.24
N ALA A 53 19.55 -19.21 -7.15
CA ALA A 53 20.39 -18.77 -6.03
C ALA A 53 19.53 -18.38 -4.81
N TRP A 54 18.36 -17.75 -5.04
CA TRP A 54 17.54 -17.24 -3.96
C TRP A 54 16.73 -18.31 -3.22
N LYS A 55 16.14 -19.28 -3.93
CA LYS A 55 15.29 -20.32 -3.31
C LYS A 55 15.96 -21.06 -2.14
N PRO A 56 17.22 -21.52 -2.25
CA PRO A 56 17.89 -22.16 -1.11
C PRO A 56 18.05 -21.23 0.10
N ILE A 57 18.36 -19.95 -0.13
CA ILE A 57 18.50 -18.95 0.93
C ILE A 57 17.13 -18.68 1.58
N LEU A 58 16.09 -18.48 0.76
CA LEU A 58 14.74 -18.23 1.24
C LEU A 58 14.25 -19.37 2.13
N HIS A 59 14.26 -20.61 1.63
CA HIS A 59 13.70 -21.75 2.36
C HIS A 59 14.64 -22.30 3.43
N GLY A 60 15.96 -22.23 3.23
CA GLY A 60 16.97 -22.77 4.17
C GLY A 60 17.26 -21.84 5.35
N ILE A 61 17.21 -20.52 5.15
CA ILE A 61 17.60 -19.53 6.16
C ILE A 61 16.44 -18.61 6.51
N VAL A 62 15.94 -17.81 5.55
CA VAL A 62 15.00 -16.71 5.83
C VAL A 62 13.71 -17.23 6.46
N LEU A 63 13.07 -18.23 5.86
CA LEU A 63 11.81 -18.81 6.36
C LEU A 63 11.97 -19.69 7.61
N ARG A 64 13.19 -19.90 8.08
CA ARG A 64 13.44 -20.59 9.37
C ARG A 64 13.66 -19.60 10.51
N THR A 65 14.20 -18.43 10.24
CA THR A 65 14.61 -17.46 11.26
C THR A 65 13.66 -16.26 11.38
N ARG A 66 13.19 -15.68 10.26
CA ARG A 66 12.35 -14.49 10.26
C ARG A 66 10.92 -14.66 10.79
N PRO A 67 10.20 -15.78 10.53
CA PRO A 67 8.76 -15.84 10.83
C PRO A 67 8.41 -15.58 12.29
N ARG A 68 9.23 -16.04 13.26
CA ARG A 68 8.98 -15.80 14.68
C ARG A 68 9.09 -14.31 15.04
N LYS A 69 10.18 -13.66 14.63
CA LYS A 69 10.39 -12.22 14.88
C LYS A 69 9.32 -11.37 14.21
N SER A 70 8.94 -11.70 12.98
CA SER A 70 7.87 -10.99 12.29
C SER A 70 6.50 -11.25 12.92
N ALA A 71 6.24 -12.45 13.46
CA ALA A 71 5.02 -12.75 14.20
C ALA A 71 4.92 -11.92 15.48
N GLU A 72 6.02 -11.72 16.21
CA GLU A 72 6.08 -10.84 17.38
C GLU A 72 5.71 -9.39 17.02
N ALA A 73 6.22 -8.89 15.89
CA ALA A 73 5.88 -7.56 15.39
C ALA A 73 4.40 -7.46 14.97
N TYR A 74 3.86 -8.46 14.26
CA TYR A 74 2.44 -8.50 13.93
C TYR A 74 1.54 -8.57 15.17
N ASN A 75 1.93 -9.31 16.21
CA ASN A 75 1.16 -9.36 17.46
C ASN A 75 1.02 -8.00 18.14
N GLN A 76 1.98 -7.09 17.99
CA GLN A 76 1.92 -5.76 18.61
C GLN A 76 0.88 -4.84 17.96
N ILE A 77 0.50 -5.10 16.71
CA ILE A 77 -0.44 -4.28 15.96
C ILE A 77 -1.75 -5.01 15.60
N TRP A 78 -1.84 -6.31 15.92
CA TRP A 78 -3.01 -7.10 15.58
C TRP A 78 -4.24 -6.68 16.39
N THR A 79 -5.35 -6.46 15.70
CA THR A 79 -6.62 -6.06 16.35
C THR A 79 -7.55 -7.26 16.53
N ASN A 80 -8.63 -7.07 17.26
CA ASN A 80 -9.69 -8.09 17.39
C ASN A 80 -10.38 -8.42 16.05
N GLU A 81 -10.32 -7.50 15.07
CA GLU A 81 -10.86 -7.67 13.71
C GLU A 81 -9.84 -8.31 12.76
N GLY A 82 -8.57 -8.37 13.16
CA GLY A 82 -7.48 -8.93 12.37
C GLY A 82 -6.35 -7.96 12.08
N SER A 83 -5.61 -8.20 10.98
CA SER A 83 -4.56 -7.29 10.51
C SER A 83 -5.13 -5.93 10.13
N PRO A 84 -4.57 -4.80 10.62
CA PRO A 84 -5.01 -3.45 10.27
C PRO A 84 -5.14 -3.25 8.75
N LEU A 85 -4.14 -3.63 7.97
CA LEU A 85 -4.16 -3.50 6.52
C LEU A 85 -5.37 -4.18 5.86
N ARG A 86 -5.74 -5.38 6.33
CA ARG A 86 -6.89 -6.11 5.78
C ARG A 86 -8.21 -5.49 6.22
N VAL A 87 -8.31 -5.08 7.46
CA VAL A 87 -9.51 -4.43 8.02
C VAL A 87 -9.77 -3.10 7.28
N ILE A 88 -8.73 -2.28 7.12
CA ILE A 88 -8.84 -0.99 6.42
C ILE A 88 -9.20 -1.20 4.94
N ALA A 89 -8.54 -2.13 4.24
CA ALA A 89 -8.87 -2.43 2.85
C ALA A 89 -10.32 -2.90 2.67
N HIS A 90 -10.84 -3.67 3.62
CA HIS A 90 -12.26 -4.05 3.65
C HIS A 90 -13.17 -2.83 3.83
N ARG A 91 -12.86 -1.96 4.80
CA ARG A 91 -13.63 -0.73 5.07
C ARG A 91 -13.60 0.24 3.89
N GLN A 92 -12.45 0.39 3.22
CA GLN A 92 -12.35 1.18 1.99
C GLN A 92 -13.30 0.65 0.90
N ALA A 93 -13.33 -0.68 0.69
CA ALA A 93 -14.24 -1.29 -0.28
C ALA A 93 -15.71 -1.10 0.09
N GLU A 94 -16.08 -1.26 1.37
CA GLU A 94 -17.46 -1.02 1.85
C GLU A 94 -17.88 0.45 1.66
N ALA A 95 -17.03 1.39 2.04
CA ALA A 95 -17.31 2.82 1.90
C ALA A 95 -17.50 3.23 0.42
N LEU A 96 -16.66 2.69 -0.47
CA LEU A 96 -16.78 2.93 -1.91
C LEU A 96 -18.04 2.28 -2.52
N ARG A 97 -18.46 1.10 -2.06
CA ARG A 97 -19.75 0.48 -2.48
C ARG A 97 -20.93 1.37 -2.13
N ALA A 98 -20.90 1.99 -0.95
CA ALA A 98 -21.97 2.90 -0.55
C ALA A 98 -22.04 4.17 -1.42
N ARG A 99 -20.88 4.64 -1.93
CA ARG A 99 -20.79 5.84 -2.77
C ARG A 99 -20.99 5.58 -4.27
N LEU A 100 -20.66 4.37 -4.72
CA LEU A 100 -20.70 3.94 -6.12
C LEU A 100 -21.59 2.68 -6.29
N PRO A 101 -22.91 2.78 -5.98
CA PRO A 101 -23.79 1.61 -5.89
C PRO A 101 -23.98 0.88 -7.24
N GLY A 102 -23.64 1.50 -8.37
CA GLY A 102 -23.68 0.88 -9.70
C GLY A 102 -22.47 -0.02 -10.02
N LEU A 103 -21.46 -0.07 -9.14
CA LEU A 103 -20.23 -0.81 -9.36
C LEU A 103 -20.11 -2.04 -8.44
N SER A 104 -19.53 -3.13 -8.97
CA SER A 104 -19.11 -4.28 -8.17
C SER A 104 -17.70 -4.03 -7.62
N ILE A 105 -17.59 -3.61 -6.35
CA ILE A 105 -16.33 -3.23 -5.75
C ILE A 105 -15.83 -4.33 -4.82
N HIS A 106 -14.60 -4.79 -5.08
CA HIS A 106 -13.90 -5.80 -4.29
C HIS A 106 -12.51 -5.31 -3.89
N TYR A 107 -11.93 -5.95 -2.89
CA TYR A 107 -10.52 -5.77 -2.57
C TYR A 107 -9.77 -7.11 -2.67
N ALA A 108 -8.49 -7.03 -2.96
CA ALA A 108 -7.59 -8.18 -2.94
C ALA A 108 -6.23 -7.81 -2.38
N MET A 109 -5.53 -8.83 -1.92
CA MET A 109 -4.15 -8.76 -1.49
C MET A 109 -3.24 -9.33 -2.56
N ARG A 110 -2.13 -8.64 -2.83
CA ARG A 110 -1.11 -9.17 -3.75
C ARG A 110 -0.50 -10.44 -3.19
N TYR A 111 -0.30 -10.48 -1.87
CA TYR A 111 0.18 -11.65 -1.14
C TYR A 111 -0.76 -11.97 0.01
N GLY A 112 -1.13 -13.24 0.17
CA GLY A 112 -2.10 -13.69 1.16
C GLY A 112 -3.56 -13.60 0.66
N HIS A 113 -4.52 -13.42 1.57
CA HIS A 113 -5.95 -13.51 1.26
C HIS A 113 -6.75 -12.25 1.61
N PRO A 114 -7.81 -11.96 0.79
CA PRO A 114 -8.21 -12.62 -0.46
C PRO A 114 -7.23 -12.34 -1.59
N GLY A 115 -6.83 -13.38 -2.33
CA GLY A 115 -5.88 -13.23 -3.44
C GLY A 115 -6.52 -12.68 -4.71
N ILE A 116 -5.72 -12.03 -5.58
CA ILE A 116 -6.17 -11.35 -6.80
C ILE A 116 -6.95 -12.31 -7.74
N ALA A 117 -6.43 -13.51 -7.98
CA ALA A 117 -7.09 -14.46 -8.89
C ALA A 117 -8.50 -14.84 -8.39
N ALA A 118 -8.64 -15.16 -7.10
CA ALA A 118 -9.93 -15.52 -6.52
C ALA A 118 -10.92 -14.34 -6.54
N ALA A 119 -10.43 -13.10 -6.33
CA ALA A 119 -11.26 -11.92 -6.43
C ALA A 119 -11.76 -11.69 -7.88
N LEU A 120 -10.89 -11.85 -8.87
CA LEU A 120 -11.27 -11.76 -10.29
C LEU A 120 -12.29 -12.84 -10.66
N ASP A 121 -12.09 -14.10 -10.27
CA ASP A 121 -13.03 -15.18 -10.51
C ASP A 121 -14.41 -14.87 -9.90
N LYS A 122 -14.44 -14.33 -8.69
CA LYS A 122 -15.67 -13.90 -8.04
C LYS A 122 -16.38 -12.78 -8.82
N MET A 123 -15.65 -11.73 -9.20
CA MET A 123 -16.19 -10.59 -9.96
C MET A 123 -16.77 -11.05 -11.31
N ILE A 124 -16.08 -11.93 -12.01
CA ILE A 124 -16.56 -12.53 -13.28
C ILE A 124 -17.82 -13.34 -13.04
N GLY A 125 -17.88 -14.14 -11.98
CA GLY A 125 -19.06 -14.89 -11.58
C GLY A 125 -20.26 -13.99 -11.24
N GLU A 126 -20.03 -12.77 -10.77
CA GLU A 126 -21.04 -11.73 -10.53
C GLU A 126 -21.49 -11.00 -11.81
N GLY A 127 -20.88 -11.29 -12.96
CA GLY A 127 -21.20 -10.68 -14.24
C GLY A 127 -20.32 -9.49 -14.64
N CYS A 128 -19.18 -9.25 -13.98
CA CYS A 128 -18.28 -8.18 -14.38
C CYS A 128 -17.61 -8.47 -15.71
N THR A 129 -17.89 -7.65 -16.72
CA THR A 129 -17.31 -7.74 -18.07
C THR A 129 -16.24 -6.69 -18.32
N ARG A 130 -16.15 -5.70 -17.44
CA ARG A 130 -15.15 -4.62 -17.43
C ARG A 130 -14.67 -4.44 -15.99
N ILE A 131 -13.37 -4.46 -15.76
CA ILE A 131 -12.81 -4.39 -14.42
C ILE A 131 -11.67 -3.36 -14.41
N LEU A 132 -11.74 -2.39 -13.50
CA LEU A 132 -10.63 -1.53 -13.13
C LEU A 132 -9.83 -2.22 -12.01
N ALA A 133 -8.61 -2.63 -12.30
CA ALA A 133 -7.65 -3.03 -11.28
C ALA A 133 -6.97 -1.78 -10.70
N ALA A 134 -7.15 -1.54 -9.42
CA ALA A 134 -6.70 -0.34 -8.74
C ALA A 134 -5.65 -0.67 -7.66
N PRO A 135 -4.35 -0.76 -8.03
CA PRO A 135 -3.27 -0.89 -7.04
C PRO A 135 -3.21 0.37 -6.16
N LEU A 136 -3.36 0.20 -4.85
CA LEU A 136 -3.39 1.31 -3.90
C LEU A 136 -1.97 1.74 -3.47
N TYR A 137 -1.10 1.97 -4.46
CA TYR A 137 0.26 2.47 -4.27
C TYR A 137 0.41 3.78 -5.02
N PRO A 138 0.44 4.93 -4.33
CA PRO A 138 0.52 6.23 -5.00
C PRO A 138 1.77 6.35 -5.87
N GLN A 139 2.93 5.97 -5.34
CA GLN A 139 4.21 5.96 -6.06
C GLN A 139 4.41 4.61 -6.75
N TYR A 140 4.72 4.65 -8.06
CA TYR A 140 5.06 3.42 -8.78
C TYR A 140 6.35 2.81 -8.23
N CYS A 141 6.32 1.49 -8.08
CA CYS A 141 7.49 0.66 -7.86
C CYS A 141 7.29 -0.71 -8.52
N ALA A 142 8.36 -1.29 -9.05
CA ALA A 142 8.29 -2.65 -9.60
C ALA A 142 7.85 -3.68 -8.55
N ALA A 143 8.27 -3.50 -7.30
CA ALA A 143 7.92 -4.38 -6.18
C ALA A 143 6.48 -4.19 -5.65
N THR A 144 5.72 -3.23 -6.15
CA THR A 144 4.33 -2.95 -5.73
C THR A 144 3.38 -2.93 -6.93
N THR A 145 3.35 -1.83 -7.68
CA THR A 145 2.41 -1.64 -8.82
C THR A 145 2.63 -2.69 -9.91
N ALA A 146 3.88 -2.94 -10.32
CA ALA A 146 4.12 -3.91 -11.38
C ALA A 146 3.81 -5.34 -10.95
N THR A 147 4.17 -5.75 -9.73
CA THR A 147 3.83 -7.10 -9.26
C THR A 147 2.32 -7.31 -9.09
N ALA A 148 1.56 -6.27 -8.70
CA ALA A 148 0.10 -6.32 -8.65
C ALA A 148 -0.48 -6.52 -10.05
N ASN A 149 -0.01 -5.76 -11.03
CA ASN A 149 -0.41 -5.89 -12.45
C ASN A 149 -0.03 -7.26 -13.01
N ASP A 150 1.19 -7.76 -12.74
CA ASP A 150 1.62 -9.11 -13.15
C ASP A 150 0.67 -10.18 -12.61
N ALA A 151 0.18 -10.05 -11.37
CA ALA A 151 -0.76 -11.00 -10.79
C ALA A 151 -2.14 -10.94 -11.47
N VAL A 152 -2.63 -9.74 -11.80
CA VAL A 152 -3.88 -9.55 -12.57
C VAL A 152 -3.73 -10.17 -13.95
N PHE A 153 -2.70 -9.80 -14.72
CA PHE A 153 -2.48 -10.30 -16.08
C PHE A 153 -2.19 -11.80 -16.10
N GLY A 154 -1.47 -12.31 -15.09
CA GLY A 154 -1.24 -13.74 -14.94
C GLY A 154 -2.50 -14.53 -14.61
N ALA A 155 -3.47 -13.95 -13.91
CA ALA A 155 -4.78 -14.56 -13.70
C ALA A 155 -5.58 -14.59 -15.00
N LEU A 156 -5.64 -13.46 -15.71
CA LEU A 156 -6.34 -13.35 -16.99
C LEU A 156 -5.79 -14.32 -18.05
N ALA A 157 -4.47 -14.47 -18.15
CA ALA A 157 -3.83 -15.36 -19.11
C ALA A 157 -4.26 -16.83 -18.98
N ARG A 158 -4.82 -17.24 -17.84
CA ARG A 158 -5.34 -18.59 -17.59
C ARG A 158 -6.84 -18.73 -17.90
N MET A 159 -7.53 -17.62 -18.16
CA MET A 159 -8.98 -17.61 -18.41
C MET A 159 -9.26 -17.84 -19.92
N ARG A 160 -10.29 -18.63 -20.21
CA ARG A 160 -10.77 -18.76 -21.58
C ARG A 160 -11.47 -17.49 -22.10
N TRP A 161 -12.28 -16.87 -21.24
CA TRP A 161 -12.90 -15.58 -21.47
C TRP A 161 -12.33 -14.56 -20.50
N GLN A 162 -11.93 -13.41 -21.03
CA GLN A 162 -11.32 -12.34 -20.25
C GLN A 162 -12.22 -11.10 -20.26
N PRO A 163 -12.50 -10.48 -19.09
CA PRO A 163 -13.12 -9.16 -19.06
C PRO A 163 -12.17 -8.11 -19.64
N ALA A 164 -12.72 -6.98 -20.09
CA ALA A 164 -11.90 -5.82 -20.40
C ALA A 164 -11.25 -5.28 -19.11
N ILE A 165 -9.95 -5.02 -19.17
CA ILE A 165 -9.19 -4.55 -17.99
C ILE A 165 -8.62 -3.15 -18.26
N ARG A 166 -8.75 -2.28 -17.25
CA ARG A 166 -7.94 -1.08 -17.06
C ARG A 166 -7.15 -1.20 -15.77
N THR A 167 -6.04 -0.49 -15.67
CA THR A 167 -5.27 -0.38 -14.44
C THR A 167 -5.23 1.07 -14.00
N LEU A 168 -5.46 1.34 -12.70
CA LEU A 168 -5.29 2.66 -12.14
C LEU A 168 -3.80 3.05 -12.27
N PRO A 169 -3.48 4.19 -12.90
CA PRO A 169 -2.11 4.68 -12.96
C PRO A 169 -1.61 5.13 -11.58
N PRO A 170 -0.28 5.23 -11.37
CA PRO A 170 0.27 5.86 -10.18
C PRO A 170 -0.25 7.29 -10.03
N TYR A 171 -0.61 7.67 -8.81
CA TYR A 171 -1.27 8.96 -8.53
C TYR A 171 -0.48 9.83 -7.55
N TYR A 172 0.84 9.64 -7.51
CA TYR A 172 1.80 10.26 -6.58
C TYR A 172 1.84 11.80 -6.61
N ASP A 173 1.43 12.41 -7.71
CA ASP A 173 1.38 13.87 -7.93
C ASP A 173 -0.02 14.36 -8.31
N ASP A 174 -1.02 13.51 -8.20
CA ASP A 174 -2.41 13.88 -8.46
C ASP A 174 -2.90 14.88 -7.40
N PRO A 175 -3.49 16.02 -7.79
CA PRO A 175 -4.01 17.01 -6.84
C PRO A 175 -4.98 16.41 -5.82
N LEU A 176 -5.86 15.46 -6.23
CA LEU A 176 -6.79 14.80 -5.31
C LEU A 176 -6.05 14.05 -4.18
N TYR A 177 -4.93 13.41 -4.52
CA TYR A 177 -4.12 12.69 -3.54
C TYR A 177 -3.35 13.64 -2.61
N ILE A 178 -2.74 14.67 -3.18
CA ILE A 178 -2.00 15.66 -2.39
C ILE A 178 -2.93 16.42 -1.44
N ASP A 179 -4.12 16.83 -1.91
CA ASP A 179 -5.12 17.52 -1.10
C ASP A 179 -5.68 16.62 0.01
N ALA A 180 -5.96 15.33 -0.29
CA ALA A 180 -6.41 14.36 0.71
C ALA A 180 -5.35 14.15 1.80
N LEU A 181 -4.07 14.00 1.42
CA LEU A 181 -2.96 13.90 2.37
C LEU A 181 -2.84 15.16 3.22
N ALA A 182 -2.85 16.34 2.59
CA ALA A 182 -2.72 17.60 3.30
C ALA A 182 -3.86 17.82 4.30
N ALA A 183 -5.09 17.54 3.93
CA ALA A 183 -6.25 17.63 4.82
C ALA A 183 -6.15 16.66 5.99
N ASN A 184 -5.80 15.38 5.73
CA ASN A 184 -5.61 14.37 6.75
C ASN A 184 -4.49 14.74 7.74
N LEU A 185 -3.33 15.15 7.23
CA LEU A 185 -2.19 15.52 8.07
C LEU A 185 -2.44 16.82 8.84
N SER A 186 -3.05 17.85 8.23
CA SER A 186 -3.40 19.09 8.92
C SER A 186 -4.33 18.85 10.09
N ARG A 187 -5.36 18.02 9.91
CA ARG A 187 -6.28 17.64 10.99
C ARG A 187 -5.57 16.95 12.14
N GLN A 188 -4.68 15.99 11.84
CA GLN A 188 -3.94 15.27 12.85
C GLN A 188 -2.90 16.15 13.56
N LEU A 189 -2.14 16.97 12.81
CA LEU A 189 -1.19 17.94 13.39
C LEU A 189 -1.89 18.91 14.31
N GLY A 190 -3.08 19.41 13.94
CA GLY A 190 -3.87 20.32 14.76
C GLY A 190 -4.45 19.69 16.04
N SER A 191 -4.47 18.34 16.13
CA SER A 191 -4.93 17.61 17.32
C SER A 191 -3.80 17.21 18.28
N LEU A 192 -2.53 17.46 17.93
CA LEU A 192 -1.40 17.15 18.79
C LEU A 192 -1.35 18.10 20.00
N ASP A 193 -0.88 17.59 21.11
CA ASP A 193 -0.60 18.36 22.34
C ASP A 193 0.74 19.10 22.30
N PHE A 194 1.47 19.01 21.19
CA PHE A 194 2.73 19.70 20.95
C PHE A 194 2.86 20.13 19.48
N GLU A 195 3.62 21.21 19.24
CA GLU A 195 3.99 21.63 17.88
C GLU A 195 5.26 20.89 17.43
N PRO A 196 5.21 20.08 16.36
CA PRO A 196 6.39 19.39 15.85
C PRO A 196 7.37 20.37 15.20
N GLU A 197 8.66 20.25 15.55
CA GLU A 197 9.76 21.05 14.98
C GLU A 197 10.13 20.54 13.58
N ARG A 198 9.83 19.26 13.28
CA ARG A 198 9.99 18.62 11.98
C ARG A 198 8.79 17.74 11.64
N LEU A 199 8.40 17.78 10.39
CA LEU A 199 7.51 16.79 9.77
C LEU A 199 8.35 15.89 8.87
N LEU A 200 8.54 14.63 9.29
CA LEU A 200 9.29 13.62 8.54
C LEU A 200 8.36 12.78 7.69
N LEU A 201 8.57 12.76 6.39
CA LEU A 201 7.85 11.89 5.46
C LEU A 201 8.70 10.65 5.21
N SER A 202 8.25 9.51 5.71
CA SER A 202 8.94 8.23 5.56
C SER A 202 8.30 7.40 4.45
N PHE A 203 9.08 7.04 3.44
CA PHE A 203 8.68 6.13 2.37
C PHE A 203 9.35 4.77 2.56
N HIS A 204 8.80 3.71 1.97
CA HIS A 204 9.48 2.41 2.02
C HIS A 204 10.81 2.49 1.27
N GLY A 205 11.89 2.01 1.87
CA GLY A 205 13.21 1.98 1.26
C GLY A 205 13.27 1.02 0.07
N MET A 206 14.07 1.40 -0.93
CA MET A 206 14.38 0.55 -2.08
C MET A 206 15.89 0.51 -2.30
N PRO A 207 16.44 -0.60 -2.83
CA PRO A 207 17.84 -0.61 -3.25
C PRO A 207 18.11 0.46 -4.30
N VAL A 208 19.24 1.17 -4.20
CA VAL A 208 19.66 2.19 -5.22
C VAL A 208 19.67 1.61 -6.63
N ARG A 209 19.99 0.32 -6.75
CA ARG A 209 19.96 -0.40 -8.03
C ARG A 209 18.61 -0.28 -8.77
N THR A 210 17.48 -0.22 -8.06
CA THR A 210 16.16 -0.10 -8.72
C THR A 210 16.05 1.23 -9.45
N LEU A 211 16.52 2.33 -8.84
CA LEU A 211 16.60 3.64 -9.47
C LEU A 211 17.52 3.62 -10.68
N GLU A 212 18.70 3.01 -10.57
CA GLU A 212 19.69 2.87 -11.66
C GLU A 212 19.12 2.06 -12.85
N LEU A 213 18.20 1.16 -12.60
CA LEU A 213 17.48 0.36 -13.62
C LEU A 213 16.25 1.09 -14.19
N GLY A 214 15.98 2.32 -13.76
CA GLY A 214 14.89 3.16 -14.30
C GLY A 214 13.56 3.07 -13.55
N ASP A 215 13.52 2.49 -12.34
CA ASP A 215 12.33 2.55 -11.49
C ASP A 215 12.13 4.01 -11.01
N PRO A 216 10.99 4.65 -11.29
CA PRO A 216 10.76 6.07 -10.97
C PRO A 216 10.44 6.33 -9.49
N TYR A 217 10.40 5.32 -8.65
CA TYR A 217 9.91 5.38 -7.26
C TYR A 217 10.51 6.53 -6.45
N HIS A 218 11.83 6.68 -6.48
CA HIS A 218 12.51 7.76 -5.76
C HIS A 218 12.02 9.14 -6.20
N CYS A 219 11.91 9.36 -7.52
CA CYS A 219 11.44 10.64 -8.07
C CYS A 219 9.97 10.90 -7.69
N HIS A 220 9.12 9.86 -7.68
CA HIS A 220 7.72 9.96 -7.24
C HIS A 220 7.62 10.34 -5.76
N CYS A 221 8.43 9.72 -4.89
CA CYS A 221 8.48 10.06 -3.46
C CYS A 221 8.87 11.53 -3.25
N GLN A 222 9.94 11.99 -3.91
CA GLN A 222 10.41 13.37 -3.81
C GLN A 222 9.36 14.37 -4.33
N LYS A 223 8.66 14.05 -5.42
CA LYS A 223 7.62 14.92 -5.96
C LYS A 223 6.41 14.99 -5.04
N THR A 224 5.95 13.85 -4.50
CA THR A 224 4.89 13.84 -3.48
C THR A 224 5.26 14.72 -2.29
N ALA A 225 6.47 14.56 -1.75
CA ALA A 225 6.93 15.32 -0.59
C ALA A 225 6.96 16.82 -0.86
N ARG A 226 7.50 17.23 -2.01
CA ARG A 226 7.55 18.65 -2.40
C ARG A 226 6.15 19.25 -2.52
N LEU A 227 5.25 18.60 -3.28
CA LEU A 227 3.88 19.10 -3.46
C LEU A 227 3.11 19.15 -2.13
N LEU A 228 3.28 18.15 -1.28
CA LEU A 228 2.66 18.13 0.03
C LEU A 228 3.18 19.26 0.93
N GLY A 229 4.48 19.51 0.94
CA GLY A 229 5.10 20.64 1.65
C GLY A 229 4.57 22.00 1.17
N GLU A 230 4.42 22.17 -0.16
CA GLU A 230 3.83 23.37 -0.76
C GLU A 230 2.40 23.61 -0.26
N VAL A 231 1.52 22.58 -0.31
CA VAL A 231 0.13 22.69 0.15
C VAL A 231 0.03 22.94 1.65
N LEU A 232 0.85 22.26 2.45
CA LEU A 232 0.90 22.44 3.91
C LEU A 232 1.58 23.76 4.32
N SER A 233 2.21 24.49 3.38
CA SER A 233 3.06 25.65 3.68
C SER A 233 4.08 25.35 4.79
N ARG A 234 4.70 24.16 4.74
CA ARG A 234 5.60 23.65 5.76
C ARG A 234 6.77 22.90 5.14
N ASP A 235 7.96 23.10 5.69
CA ASP A 235 9.12 22.30 5.34
C ASP A 235 8.90 20.85 5.78
N VAL A 236 9.20 19.92 4.89
CA VAL A 236 9.14 18.48 5.12
C VAL A 236 10.48 17.83 4.87
N ASP A 237 10.86 16.91 5.72
CA ASP A 237 12.04 16.06 5.50
C ASP A 237 11.61 14.75 4.89
N VAL A 238 12.45 14.16 4.02
CA VAL A 238 12.20 12.87 3.37
C VAL A 238 13.18 11.83 3.88
N SER A 239 12.68 10.64 4.17
CA SER A 239 13.51 9.49 4.55
C SER A 239 12.92 8.18 4.02
N PHE A 240 13.75 7.11 4.09
CA PHE A 240 13.40 5.78 3.58
C PHE A 240 13.57 4.73 4.68
N GLN A 241 12.48 3.99 4.96
CA GLN A 241 12.41 2.98 6.02
C GLN A 241 12.67 1.55 5.51
N SER A 242 12.65 0.57 6.42
CA SER A 242 12.66 -0.88 6.11
C SER A 242 13.91 -1.39 5.40
N LYS A 243 15.06 -0.73 5.62
CA LYS A 243 16.35 -1.19 5.08
C LYS A 243 16.71 -2.57 5.61
N PHE A 244 17.06 -3.49 4.71
CA PHE A 244 17.57 -4.80 5.09
C PHE A 244 18.68 -5.33 4.17
N GLY A 245 19.54 -6.21 4.70
CA GLY A 245 20.62 -6.81 3.95
C GLY A 245 21.80 -5.86 3.69
N ARG A 246 22.65 -6.21 2.70
CA ARG A 246 23.93 -5.51 2.44
C ARG A 246 23.93 -4.60 1.22
N ALA A 247 22.81 -4.53 0.48
CA ALA A 247 22.70 -3.66 -0.68
C ALA A 247 22.81 -2.18 -0.26
N LYS A 248 23.17 -1.32 -1.20
CA LYS A 248 23.05 0.13 -1.03
C LYS A 248 21.57 0.50 -1.22
N TRP A 249 20.99 1.16 -0.23
CA TRP A 249 19.59 1.58 -0.20
C TRP A 249 19.45 3.07 -0.42
N LEU A 250 18.26 3.52 -0.81
CA LEU A 250 17.91 4.93 -0.85
C LEU A 250 18.11 5.57 0.52
N GLU A 251 18.58 6.81 0.55
CA GLU A 251 18.92 7.56 1.75
C GLU A 251 18.21 8.93 1.75
N PRO A 252 18.12 9.56 2.93
CA PRO A 252 18.53 9.08 4.25
C PRO A 252 17.62 7.97 4.81
N ALA A 253 18.19 7.08 5.64
CA ALA A 253 17.42 6.04 6.31
C ALA A 253 16.62 6.63 7.48
N THR A 254 15.35 6.23 7.65
CA THR A 254 14.44 6.78 8.64
C THR A 254 14.94 6.60 10.08
N ASP A 255 15.44 5.42 10.43
CA ASP A 255 16.00 5.12 11.74
C ASP A 255 17.23 5.99 12.08
N ALA A 256 18.13 6.17 11.12
CA ALA A 256 19.30 7.03 11.25
C ALA A 256 18.90 8.51 11.39
N THR A 257 17.90 8.97 10.64
CA THR A 257 17.36 10.34 10.72
C THR A 257 16.78 10.60 12.10
N LEU A 258 15.92 9.70 12.60
CA LEU A 258 15.31 9.80 13.94
C LEU A 258 16.36 9.80 15.06
N ALA A 259 17.43 8.98 14.95
CA ALA A 259 18.53 8.96 15.91
C ALA A 259 19.42 10.21 15.86
N THR A 260 19.41 10.94 14.74
CA THR A 260 20.24 12.12 14.52
C THR A 260 19.52 13.42 14.94
N TYR A 261 18.22 13.50 14.78
CA TYR A 261 17.42 14.69 15.12
C TYR A 261 17.69 15.28 16.51
N PRO A 262 17.68 14.49 17.62
CA PRO A 262 17.94 15.06 18.94
C PRO A 262 19.36 15.62 19.08
N LYS A 263 20.36 15.08 18.36
CA LYS A 263 21.73 15.59 18.33
C LYS A 263 21.83 16.93 17.61
N GLN A 264 20.88 17.22 16.72
CA GLN A 264 20.76 18.49 15.99
C GLN A 264 19.84 19.49 16.71
N GLY A 265 19.37 19.17 17.90
CA GLY A 265 18.48 20.03 18.70
C GLY A 265 16.99 19.83 18.42
N VAL A 266 16.59 18.94 17.51
CA VAL A 266 15.17 18.63 17.24
C VAL A 266 14.65 17.71 18.33
N ARG A 267 13.71 18.19 19.14
CA ARG A 267 13.14 17.47 20.29
C ARG A 267 11.72 16.94 20.05
N ARG A 268 11.02 17.50 19.09
CA ARG A 268 9.61 17.18 18.81
C ARG A 268 9.44 16.91 17.33
N VAL A 269 8.96 15.70 16.98
CA VAL A 269 8.82 15.25 15.59
C VAL A 269 7.45 14.65 15.37
N ALA A 270 6.85 14.96 14.22
CA ALA A 270 5.75 14.19 13.65
C ALA A 270 6.28 13.42 12.42
N ILE A 271 5.83 12.18 12.26
CA ILE A 271 6.19 11.34 11.13
C ILE A 271 4.93 10.84 10.41
N ALA A 272 4.95 10.88 9.08
CA ALA A 272 3.89 10.36 8.22
C ALA A 272 4.48 9.42 7.17
N ALA A 273 3.66 8.51 6.64
CA ALA A 273 4.05 7.53 5.64
C ALA A 273 3.21 7.66 4.34
N PRO A 274 3.45 8.69 3.49
CA PRO A 274 2.61 8.95 2.32
C PRO A 274 2.60 7.83 1.27
N GLY A 275 3.60 6.98 1.26
CA GLY A 275 3.66 5.82 0.35
C GLY A 275 2.67 4.70 0.69
N PHE A 276 1.96 4.80 1.81
CA PHE A 276 1.03 3.78 2.30
C PHE A 276 -0.40 4.32 2.28
N SER A 277 -1.29 3.64 1.56
CA SER A 277 -2.72 3.99 1.50
C SER A 277 -3.49 3.56 2.75
N ALA A 278 -2.92 2.63 3.51
CA ALA A 278 -3.50 2.09 4.74
C ALA A 278 -2.39 1.69 5.72
N ASP A 279 -2.69 1.83 7.00
CA ASP A 279 -1.78 1.44 8.07
C ASP A 279 -1.52 -0.06 8.08
N CYS A 280 -0.27 -0.40 8.34
CA CYS A 280 0.27 -1.74 8.25
C CYS A 280 1.42 -1.93 9.25
N ILE A 281 2.13 -3.04 9.16
CA ILE A 281 3.26 -3.32 10.06
C ILE A 281 4.39 -2.30 9.90
N GLU A 282 4.60 -1.81 8.69
CA GLU A 282 5.63 -0.83 8.36
C GLU A 282 5.33 0.56 8.92
N THR A 283 4.06 0.91 9.15
CA THR A 283 3.68 2.18 9.78
C THR A 283 3.54 2.03 11.29
N LEU A 284 2.69 1.12 11.74
CA LEU A 284 2.32 1.02 13.14
C LEU A 284 3.45 0.47 14.03
N GLU A 285 4.11 -0.62 13.60
CA GLU A 285 5.20 -1.21 14.37
C GLU A 285 6.54 -0.53 14.08
N GLU A 286 6.92 -0.43 12.79
CA GLU A 286 8.25 0.07 12.46
C GLU A 286 8.41 1.56 12.79
N LEU A 287 7.47 2.41 12.35
CA LEU A 287 7.53 3.85 12.67
C LEU A 287 6.95 4.17 14.04
N GLY A 288 5.75 3.66 14.36
CA GLY A 288 5.02 4.02 15.55
C GLY A 288 5.63 3.47 16.84
N ILE A 289 6.22 2.28 16.83
CA ILE A 289 6.83 1.65 18.00
C ILE A 289 8.36 1.83 17.94
N ARG A 290 9.04 1.17 16.99
CA ARG A 290 10.51 1.20 16.91
C ARG A 290 11.07 2.58 16.60
N GLY A 291 10.44 3.32 15.67
CA GLY A 291 10.85 4.67 15.30
C GLY A 291 10.74 5.62 16.49
N ARG A 292 9.60 5.59 17.21
CA ARG A 292 9.42 6.35 18.45
C ARG A 292 10.50 6.00 19.49
N ASP A 293 10.74 4.71 19.70
CA ASP A 293 11.73 4.28 20.70
C ASP A 293 13.14 4.72 20.30
N THR A 294 13.51 4.65 19.01
CA THR A 294 14.78 5.17 18.50
C THR A 294 14.95 6.66 18.76
N PHE A 295 13.91 7.45 18.45
CA PHE A 295 13.93 8.89 18.69
C PHE A 295 14.04 9.25 20.19
N LYS A 296 13.23 8.58 21.04
CA LYS A 296 13.24 8.79 22.50
C LYS A 296 14.58 8.43 23.12
N GLN A 297 15.16 7.27 22.75
CA GLN A 297 16.48 6.84 23.23
C GLN A 297 17.60 7.79 22.82
N ALA A 298 17.48 8.46 21.67
CA ALA A 298 18.42 9.46 21.23
C ALA A 298 18.27 10.82 21.96
N GLY A 299 17.24 10.99 22.81
CA GLY A 299 16.99 12.20 23.58
C GLY A 299 15.86 13.07 23.04
N GLY A 300 14.99 12.55 22.18
CA GLY A 300 13.77 13.20 21.73
C GLY A 300 12.71 13.30 22.86
N GLU A 301 11.90 14.36 22.84
CA GLU A 301 10.93 14.66 23.90
C GLU A 301 9.50 14.31 23.51
N ALA A 302 9.05 14.62 22.28
CA ALA A 302 7.71 14.31 21.80
C ALA A 302 7.75 13.71 20.39
N PHE A 303 6.95 12.67 20.18
CA PHE A 303 6.88 11.95 18.92
C PHE A 303 5.43 11.63 18.59
N ALA A 304 5.00 11.95 17.39
CA ALA A 304 3.71 11.54 16.85
C ALA A 304 3.88 10.76 15.54
N LEU A 305 3.28 9.57 15.46
CA LEU A 305 2.98 8.93 14.18
C LEU A 305 1.64 9.47 13.71
N LEU A 306 1.61 10.00 12.49
CA LEU A 306 0.38 10.42 11.84
C LEU A 306 -0.15 9.25 11.00
N ASP A 307 -1.43 8.93 11.18
CA ASP A 307 -2.09 7.83 10.49
C ASP A 307 -2.08 8.03 8.97
N CYS A 308 -1.98 6.95 8.23
CA CYS A 308 -2.19 6.93 6.79
C CYS A 308 -3.60 7.45 6.42
N LEU A 309 -3.88 7.58 5.14
CA LEU A 309 -5.23 7.97 4.68
C LEU A 309 -6.31 6.99 5.12
N ASN A 310 -6.01 5.71 5.20
CA ASN A 310 -6.92 4.66 5.67
C ASN A 310 -8.29 4.72 4.95
N ASP A 311 -9.37 4.57 5.70
CA ASP A 311 -10.76 4.71 5.28
C ASP A 311 -11.35 6.08 5.67
N SER A 312 -10.50 7.11 5.81
CA SER A 312 -10.94 8.47 6.11
C SER A 312 -11.86 9.03 5.02
N PRO A 313 -12.73 10.01 5.35
CA PRO A 313 -13.58 10.65 4.34
C PRO A 313 -12.79 11.22 3.16
N GLU A 314 -11.62 11.81 3.41
CA GLU A 314 -10.72 12.36 2.40
C GLU A 314 -10.18 11.27 1.48
N SER A 315 -9.79 10.12 2.05
CA SER A 315 -9.34 8.94 1.31
C SER A 315 -10.42 8.38 0.39
N ILE A 316 -11.62 8.19 0.93
CA ILE A 316 -12.73 7.63 0.17
C ILE A 316 -13.18 8.57 -0.94
N PHE A 317 -13.23 9.87 -0.69
CA PHE A 317 -13.52 10.87 -1.73
C PHE A 317 -12.46 10.86 -2.84
N MET A 318 -11.19 10.86 -2.48
CA MET A 318 -10.09 10.76 -3.44
C MET A 318 -10.20 9.49 -4.30
N LEU A 319 -10.37 8.32 -3.67
CA LEU A 319 -10.47 7.04 -4.38
C LEU A 319 -11.69 7.00 -5.31
N GLU A 320 -12.84 7.50 -4.86
CA GLU A 320 -14.06 7.64 -5.68
C GLU A 320 -13.77 8.44 -6.96
N ARG A 321 -13.17 9.64 -6.81
CA ARG A 321 -12.87 10.51 -7.96
C ARG A 321 -11.83 9.90 -8.92
N LEU A 322 -10.79 9.24 -8.39
CA LEU A 322 -9.81 8.53 -9.20
C LEU A 322 -10.48 7.37 -9.98
N ILE A 323 -11.35 6.60 -9.34
CA ILE A 323 -12.09 5.50 -9.96
C ILE A 323 -13.02 6.02 -11.06
N GLU A 324 -13.83 7.05 -10.80
CA GLU A 324 -14.74 7.64 -11.78
C GLU A 324 -13.98 8.13 -13.02
N ARG A 325 -12.85 8.79 -12.84
CA ARG A 325 -11.98 9.25 -13.92
C ARG A 325 -11.50 8.12 -14.81
N GLU A 326 -11.04 7.03 -14.21
CA GLU A 326 -10.54 5.86 -14.96
C GLU A 326 -11.66 5.04 -15.60
N LEU A 327 -12.90 5.17 -15.11
CA LEU A 327 -14.07 4.52 -15.68
C LEU A 327 -14.76 5.36 -16.77
N ALA A 328 -14.24 6.55 -17.12
CA ALA A 328 -14.78 7.39 -18.20
C ALA A 328 -14.93 6.58 -19.50
N GLY A 329 -16.11 6.66 -20.14
CA GLY A 329 -16.49 5.88 -21.32
C GLY A 329 -16.86 4.40 -21.04
N TRP A 330 -16.77 3.94 -19.79
CA TRP A 330 -17.37 2.69 -19.33
C TRP A 330 -18.68 2.93 -18.58
N LEU A 331 -18.72 4.00 -17.79
CA LEU A 331 -19.96 4.47 -17.19
C LEU A 331 -20.88 5.08 -18.24
N PRO A 332 -22.21 5.01 -18.06
CA PRO A 332 -23.14 5.77 -18.90
C PRO A 332 -22.77 7.26 -18.91
N ALA A 333 -22.94 7.92 -20.03
CA ALA A 333 -22.87 9.38 -20.06
C ALA A 333 -24.03 9.96 -19.21
N GLU A 334 -23.74 10.90 -18.34
CA GLU A 334 -24.74 11.65 -17.60
C GLU A 334 -25.62 12.49 -18.54
#